data_1312fc511158129379985f5a035b5760
#
_entry.id   1312fc511158129379985f5a035b5760
#
_cell.length_a   1.000
_cell.length_b   1.000
_cell.length_c   1.000
_cell.angle_alpha   90.00
_cell.angle_beta   90.00
_cell.angle_gamma   90.00
#
_symmetry.space_group_name_H-M   'P 1'
#
loop_
_entity.id
_entity.type
_entity.pdbx_description
1 polymer ?
#
loop_
_entity_poly.entity_id
_entity_poly.type
_entity_poly.pdbx_seq_one_letter_code
_entity_poly.pdbx_strand_id
1 'polypeptide(L)'
;MEEASDWSAGQMCLTAPVPVLEEWVVARTAHYDRSFLSTDPTFAHAHLTVLAPWVPEPGVADLARVGEVLAAVPAFEVELTRVATFPDGLVHAVSEPDHGLRSLTRRLAAAFPDHPPYGGRYDATGGPVPHVTLDRLGPDVTEEWVRAEVGHLLPARLVVDRVDLQWWGNDTCRRLHSWRLGA
;
A
#
# COMPACT_ATOMS: atom_id res chain seq x y z
N MET A 1 -15.56 18.98 -4.86
CA MET A 1 -14.61 18.64 -5.94
C MET A 1 -13.39 18.10 -5.25
N GLU A 2 -13.25 16.81 -5.28
CA GLU A 2 -12.21 16.08 -4.58
C GLU A 2 -10.96 16.11 -5.46
N GLU A 3 -9.93 16.85 -5.01
CA GLU A 3 -8.62 16.77 -5.66
C GLU A 3 -8.15 15.31 -5.53
N ALA A 4 -8.23 14.57 -6.64
CA ALA A 4 -7.41 13.40 -6.81
C ALA A 4 -5.98 13.86 -6.53
N SER A 5 -5.30 13.22 -5.58
CA SER A 5 -3.89 13.51 -5.31
C SER A 5 -3.17 13.50 -6.65
N ASP A 6 -2.52 14.60 -6.99
CA ASP A 6 -1.79 14.72 -8.25
C ASP A 6 -0.56 13.81 -8.21
N TRP A 7 -0.74 12.58 -8.69
CA TRP A 7 0.32 11.59 -8.80
C TRP A 7 1.35 11.92 -9.90
N SER A 8 1.08 12.96 -10.69
CA SER A 8 1.94 13.34 -11.82
C SER A 8 3.36 13.72 -11.39
N ALA A 9 3.52 14.23 -10.17
CA ALA A 9 4.83 14.55 -9.60
C ALA A 9 5.54 13.34 -8.99
N GLY A 10 4.86 12.20 -8.87
CA GLY A 10 5.34 11.02 -8.14
C GLY A 10 5.26 11.16 -6.63
N GLN A 11 5.43 10.05 -5.91
CA GLN A 11 5.44 10.07 -4.44
C GLN A 11 6.23 8.91 -3.83
N MET A 12 6.70 9.14 -2.60
CA MET A 12 7.28 8.11 -1.75
C MET A 12 6.19 7.42 -0.94
N CYS A 13 6.24 6.09 -0.90
CA CYS A 13 5.33 5.25 -0.13
C CYS A 13 6.10 4.23 0.70
N LEU A 14 5.69 4.04 1.94
CA LEU A 14 6.09 2.91 2.77
C LEU A 14 5.01 1.83 2.63
N THR A 15 5.40 0.64 2.16
CA THR A 15 4.47 -0.41 1.74
C THR A 15 4.88 -1.78 2.28
N ALA A 16 3.91 -2.66 2.51
CA ALA A 16 4.15 -4.07 2.75
C ALA A 16 3.73 -4.87 1.50
N PRO A 17 4.62 -5.66 0.87
CA PRO A 17 4.33 -6.36 -0.37
C PRO A 17 3.33 -7.49 -0.19
N VAL A 18 2.52 -7.74 -1.23
CA VAL A 18 1.48 -8.77 -1.27
C VAL A 18 1.64 -9.66 -2.51
N PRO A 19 2.60 -10.59 -2.51
CA PRO A 19 2.97 -11.36 -3.70
C PRO A 19 1.82 -12.13 -4.35
N VAL A 20 0.85 -12.61 -3.57
CA VAL A 20 -0.27 -13.41 -4.08
C VAL A 20 -1.17 -12.64 -5.06
N LEU A 21 -1.20 -11.31 -4.98
CA LEU A 21 -1.98 -10.44 -5.86
C LEU A 21 -1.14 -9.71 -6.92
N GLU A 22 0.17 -9.96 -6.98
CA GLU A 22 1.09 -9.21 -7.84
C GLU A 22 0.71 -9.28 -9.31
N GLU A 23 0.44 -10.48 -9.84
CA GLU A 23 0.09 -10.67 -11.24
C GLU A 23 -1.18 -9.88 -11.63
N TRP A 24 -2.19 -9.91 -10.78
CA TRP A 24 -3.42 -9.15 -11.00
C TRP A 24 -3.15 -7.65 -10.99
N VAL A 25 -2.47 -7.14 -9.97
CA VAL A 25 -2.24 -5.69 -9.82
C VAL A 25 -1.36 -5.16 -10.96
N VAL A 26 -0.33 -5.92 -11.38
CA VAL A 26 0.48 -5.58 -12.56
C VAL A 26 -0.39 -5.49 -13.82
N ALA A 27 -1.28 -6.46 -14.05
CA ALA A 27 -2.17 -6.44 -15.21
C ALA A 27 -3.12 -5.23 -15.19
N ARG A 28 -3.68 -4.88 -14.02
CA ARG A 28 -4.56 -3.71 -13.87
C ARG A 28 -3.78 -2.39 -14.00
N THR A 29 -2.58 -2.31 -13.46
CA THR A 29 -1.68 -1.17 -13.67
C THR A 29 -1.40 -0.98 -15.15
N ALA A 30 -1.05 -2.04 -15.87
CA ALA A 30 -0.81 -2.00 -17.31
C ALA A 30 -2.05 -1.58 -18.13
N HIS A 31 -3.25 -1.91 -17.64
CA HIS A 31 -4.51 -1.53 -18.28
C HIS A 31 -4.79 -0.03 -18.13
N TYR A 32 -4.58 0.54 -16.95
CA TYR A 32 -4.86 1.95 -16.68
C TYR A 32 -3.75 2.89 -17.15
N ASP A 33 -2.51 2.60 -16.75
CA ASP A 33 -1.35 3.43 -17.11
C ASP A 33 -0.06 2.61 -17.04
N ARG A 34 0.48 2.26 -18.19
CA ARG A 34 1.71 1.47 -18.30
C ARG A 34 2.95 2.19 -17.78
N SER A 35 2.92 3.51 -17.65
CA SER A 35 4.05 4.28 -17.13
C SER A 35 4.31 4.02 -15.64
N PHE A 36 3.33 3.44 -14.92
CA PHE A 36 3.51 2.99 -13.54
C PHE A 36 4.01 1.54 -13.41
N LEU A 37 4.28 0.86 -14.51
CA LEU A 37 4.96 -0.44 -14.44
C LEU A 37 6.43 -0.25 -14.14
N SER A 38 6.91 -0.94 -13.10
CA SER A 38 8.33 -0.93 -12.73
C SER A 38 9.11 -1.96 -13.55
N THR A 39 10.33 -1.59 -13.96
CA THR A 39 11.34 -2.52 -14.48
C THR A 39 12.24 -3.09 -13.37
N ASP A 40 12.10 -2.61 -12.15
CA ASP A 40 12.81 -3.11 -10.97
C ASP A 40 12.14 -4.43 -10.50
N PRO A 41 12.82 -5.58 -10.59
CA PRO A 41 12.24 -6.87 -10.20
C PRO A 41 11.98 -7.00 -8.70
N THR A 42 12.46 -6.05 -7.91
CA THR A 42 12.25 -6.02 -6.46
C THR A 42 11.07 -5.13 -6.04
N PHE A 43 10.49 -4.38 -6.99
CA PHE A 43 9.32 -3.55 -6.77
C PHE A 43 8.05 -4.43 -6.70
N ALA A 44 7.21 -4.18 -5.72
CA ALA A 44 5.91 -4.84 -5.58
C ALA A 44 4.79 -3.87 -5.93
N HIS A 45 4.03 -4.16 -7.01
CA HIS A 45 2.85 -3.37 -7.37
C HIS A 45 1.70 -3.67 -6.39
N ALA A 46 1.48 -4.96 -6.07
CA ALA A 46 0.52 -5.35 -5.05
C ALA A 46 1.09 -5.13 -3.64
N HIS A 47 0.46 -4.26 -2.88
CA HIS A 47 0.93 -3.90 -1.54
C HIS A 47 -0.20 -3.44 -0.62
N LEU A 48 0.07 -3.54 0.68
CA LEU A 48 -0.64 -2.83 1.72
C LEU A 48 0.11 -1.51 1.95
N THR A 49 -0.57 -0.37 1.82
CA THR A 49 0.04 0.92 2.13
C THR A 49 0.15 1.08 3.64
N VAL A 50 1.38 1.30 4.11
CA VAL A 50 1.66 1.53 5.54
C VAL A 50 1.66 3.02 5.84
N LEU A 51 2.32 3.83 5.01
CA LEU A 51 2.31 5.30 5.11
C LEU A 51 2.57 5.92 3.73
N ALA A 52 1.63 6.72 3.26
CA ALA A 52 1.73 7.48 2.01
C ALA A 52 0.86 8.76 2.07
N PRO A 53 1.26 9.85 1.39
CA PRO A 53 2.62 10.10 0.90
C PRO A 53 3.60 10.22 2.06
N TRP A 54 4.86 9.87 1.83
CA TRP A 54 5.91 9.99 2.84
C TRP A 54 6.92 11.09 2.43
N VAL A 55 8.01 11.25 3.17
CA VAL A 55 9.07 12.25 2.95
C VAL A 55 9.51 12.21 1.48
N PRO A 56 9.40 13.34 0.73
CA PRO A 56 9.67 13.33 -0.72
C PRO A 56 11.14 13.03 -1.07
N GLU A 57 12.07 13.54 -0.26
CA GLU A 57 13.52 13.37 -0.43
C GLU A 57 14.15 12.89 0.87
N PRO A 58 13.99 11.59 1.22
CA PRO A 58 14.44 11.08 2.51
C PRO A 58 15.96 11.06 2.61
N GLY A 59 16.47 11.62 3.69
CA GLY A 59 17.88 11.55 4.05
C GLY A 59 18.22 10.29 4.86
N VAL A 60 19.52 10.11 5.16
CA VAL A 60 20.02 8.98 5.97
C VAL A 60 19.34 8.93 7.34
N ALA A 61 19.09 10.08 7.95
CA ALA A 61 18.42 10.16 9.25
C ALA A 61 16.95 9.67 9.19
N ASP A 62 16.23 9.98 8.12
CA ASP A 62 14.84 9.53 7.91
C ASP A 62 14.80 8.00 7.74
N LEU A 63 15.70 7.46 6.93
CA LEU A 63 15.82 6.00 6.72
C LEU A 63 16.18 5.28 8.02
N ALA A 64 17.12 5.81 8.81
CA ALA A 64 17.49 5.26 10.10
C ALA A 64 16.30 5.26 11.07
N ARG A 65 15.52 6.37 11.12
CA ARG A 65 14.36 6.49 11.99
C ARG A 65 13.25 5.51 11.62
N VAL A 66 12.99 5.27 10.33
CA VAL A 66 12.09 4.19 9.90
C VAL A 66 12.61 2.85 10.43
N GLY A 67 13.90 2.54 10.25
CA GLY A 67 14.51 1.31 10.74
C GLY A 67 14.31 1.10 12.25
N GLU A 68 14.52 2.14 13.06
CA GLU A 68 14.30 2.09 14.53
C GLU A 68 12.85 1.76 14.88
N VAL A 69 11.87 2.37 14.18
CA VAL A 69 10.45 2.08 14.41
C VAL A 69 10.12 0.64 14.06
N LEU A 70 10.62 0.15 12.91
CA LEU A 70 10.31 -1.18 12.40
C LEU A 70 11.02 -2.29 13.18
N ALA A 71 12.21 -2.05 13.69
CA ALA A 71 12.94 -2.99 14.56
C ALA A 71 12.17 -3.30 15.86
N ALA A 72 11.38 -2.35 16.35
CA ALA A 72 10.55 -2.52 17.55
C ALA A 72 9.18 -3.20 17.29
N VAL A 73 8.88 -3.58 16.04
CA VAL A 73 7.62 -4.21 15.66
C VAL A 73 7.88 -5.65 15.20
N PRO A 74 7.41 -6.66 15.91
CA PRO A 74 7.55 -8.04 15.43
C PRO A 74 6.74 -8.27 14.16
N ALA A 75 7.17 -9.22 13.32
CA ALA A 75 6.37 -9.69 12.20
C ALA A 75 5.01 -10.20 12.70
N PHE A 76 3.96 -10.00 11.89
CA PHE A 76 2.60 -10.39 12.24
C PHE A 76 1.85 -10.94 11.03
N GLU A 77 0.81 -11.73 11.30
CA GLU A 77 -0.03 -12.30 10.25
C GLU A 77 -1.26 -11.42 10.00
N VAL A 78 -1.65 -11.37 8.73
CA VAL A 78 -2.94 -10.87 8.25
C VAL A 78 -3.52 -11.85 7.25
N GLU A 79 -4.83 -11.81 7.07
CA GLU A 79 -5.51 -12.57 6.02
C GLU A 79 -6.21 -11.57 5.09
N LEU A 80 -6.02 -11.73 3.79
CA LEU A 80 -6.83 -11.05 2.79
C LEU A 80 -8.10 -11.89 2.62
N THR A 81 -9.23 -11.42 3.13
CA THR A 81 -10.40 -12.25 3.34
C THR A 81 -11.39 -12.24 2.17
N ARG A 82 -11.65 -11.10 1.58
CA ARG A 82 -12.65 -10.91 0.53
C ARG A 82 -12.42 -9.65 -0.28
N VAL A 83 -13.08 -9.56 -1.43
CA VAL A 83 -13.22 -8.34 -2.22
C VAL A 83 -14.34 -7.47 -1.64
N ALA A 84 -14.11 -6.17 -1.57
CA ALA A 84 -15.09 -5.16 -1.18
C ALA A 84 -14.84 -3.85 -1.95
N THR A 85 -15.77 -2.91 -1.83
CA THR A 85 -15.68 -1.61 -2.51
C THR A 85 -15.87 -0.48 -1.52
N PHE A 86 -14.96 0.49 -1.53
CA PHE A 86 -15.15 1.74 -0.77
C PHE A 86 -16.20 2.65 -1.42
N PRO A 87 -16.80 3.60 -0.66
CA PRO A 87 -17.80 4.51 -1.19
C PRO A 87 -17.36 5.34 -2.41
N ASP A 88 -16.06 5.58 -2.57
CA ASP A 88 -15.47 6.29 -3.71
C ASP A 88 -15.27 5.41 -4.94
N GLY A 89 -15.69 4.14 -4.89
CA GLY A 89 -15.61 3.18 -5.99
C GLY A 89 -14.28 2.41 -6.07
N LEU A 90 -13.35 2.56 -5.11
CA LEU A 90 -12.14 1.76 -5.08
C LEU A 90 -12.45 0.32 -4.68
N VAL A 91 -12.20 -0.63 -5.56
CA VAL A 91 -12.33 -2.08 -5.30
C VAL A 91 -11.04 -2.61 -4.67
N HIS A 92 -11.17 -3.33 -3.56
CA HIS A 92 -10.01 -3.74 -2.77
C HIS A 92 -10.17 -5.11 -2.13
N ALA A 93 -9.03 -5.72 -1.77
CA ALA A 93 -9.00 -6.88 -0.86
C ALA A 93 -8.97 -6.38 0.58
N VAL A 94 -9.88 -6.92 1.39
CA VAL A 94 -9.99 -6.59 2.82
C VAL A 94 -8.91 -7.34 3.59
N SER A 95 -8.17 -6.63 4.46
CA SER A 95 -7.12 -7.18 5.33
C SER A 95 -7.63 -7.32 6.76
N GLU A 96 -7.61 -8.53 7.31
CA GLU A 96 -8.09 -8.85 8.66
C GLU A 96 -7.14 -9.85 9.36
N PRO A 97 -6.88 -9.75 10.67
CA PRO A 97 -7.18 -8.58 11.49
C PRO A 97 -6.33 -7.37 11.10
N ASP A 98 -6.86 -6.17 11.21
CA ASP A 98 -6.19 -4.93 10.74
C ASP A 98 -5.36 -4.22 11.83
N HIS A 99 -5.46 -4.66 13.09
CA HIS A 99 -4.82 -3.98 14.23
C HIS A 99 -3.29 -3.89 14.12
N GLY A 100 -2.64 -4.89 13.54
CA GLY A 100 -1.18 -4.89 13.33
C GLY A 100 -0.76 -3.80 12.35
N LEU A 101 -1.44 -3.72 11.21
CA LEU A 101 -1.20 -2.68 10.19
C LEU A 101 -1.53 -1.29 10.72
N ARG A 102 -2.66 -1.11 11.39
CA ARG A 102 -3.02 0.17 12.01
C ARG A 102 -2.02 0.61 13.07
N SER A 103 -1.51 -0.32 13.87
CA SER A 103 -0.46 -0.04 14.85
C SER A 103 0.84 0.40 14.19
N LEU A 104 1.24 -0.28 13.11
CA LEU A 104 2.44 0.04 12.34
C LEU A 104 2.32 1.44 11.72
N THR A 105 1.19 1.74 11.06
CA THR A 105 0.90 3.07 10.50
C THR A 105 0.97 4.17 11.57
N ARG A 106 0.33 3.96 12.73
CA ARG A 106 0.37 4.96 13.82
C ARG A 106 1.78 5.20 14.35
N ARG A 107 2.60 4.15 14.49
CA ARG A 107 4.00 4.29 14.95
C ARG A 107 4.84 5.10 13.97
N LEU A 108 4.70 4.83 12.68
CA LEU A 108 5.41 5.58 11.64
C LEU A 108 4.88 7.02 11.55
N ALA A 109 3.57 7.24 11.58
CA ALA A 109 2.99 8.59 11.59
C ALA A 109 3.45 9.41 12.81
N ALA A 110 3.56 8.80 13.99
CA ALA A 110 4.09 9.46 15.18
C ALA A 110 5.59 9.81 15.05
N ALA A 111 6.36 9.01 14.31
CA ALA A 111 7.77 9.30 14.04
C ALA A 111 7.94 10.41 12.97
N PHE A 112 6.95 10.61 12.10
CA PHE A 112 6.95 11.59 11.00
C PHE A 112 5.67 12.44 11.02
N PRO A 113 5.48 13.30 12.06
CA PRO A 113 4.23 14.03 12.26
C PRO A 113 3.88 15.02 11.14
N ASP A 114 4.87 15.47 10.38
CA ASP A 114 4.67 16.37 9.23
C ASP A 114 4.17 15.62 7.98
N HIS A 115 4.13 14.30 8.01
CA HIS A 115 3.68 13.42 6.93
C HIS A 115 2.58 12.46 7.39
N PRO A 116 1.40 12.98 7.80
CA PRO A 116 0.30 12.12 8.24
C PRO A 116 -0.22 11.26 7.07
N PRO A 117 -0.72 10.05 7.34
CA PRO A 117 -1.28 9.17 6.32
C PRO A 117 -2.34 9.90 5.48
N TYR A 118 -2.18 9.87 4.16
CA TYR A 118 -3.08 10.56 3.21
C TYR A 118 -3.34 12.03 3.56
N GLY A 119 -2.31 12.74 4.06
CA GLY A 119 -2.43 14.13 4.46
C GLY A 119 -3.40 14.40 5.62
N GLY A 120 -3.64 13.40 6.49
CA GLY A 120 -4.58 13.51 7.61
C GLY A 120 -6.05 13.32 7.25
N ARG A 121 -6.36 12.96 6.01
CA ARG A 121 -7.74 12.85 5.47
C ARG A 121 -8.64 11.93 6.31
N TYR A 122 -8.08 10.88 6.91
CA TYR A 122 -8.83 9.87 7.66
C TYR A 122 -8.69 9.96 9.17
N ASP A 123 -8.08 11.02 9.71
CA ASP A 123 -7.82 11.17 11.15
C ASP A 123 -9.11 11.14 11.97
N ALA A 124 -10.18 11.80 11.49
CA ALA A 124 -11.48 11.82 12.15
C ALA A 124 -12.19 10.46 12.20
N THR A 125 -11.79 9.49 11.37
CA THR A 125 -12.37 8.14 11.31
C THR A 125 -11.49 7.06 11.94
N GLY A 126 -10.42 7.46 12.66
CA GLY A 126 -9.49 6.55 13.30
C GLY A 126 -8.36 6.05 12.41
N GLY A 127 -8.08 6.77 11.34
CA GLY A 127 -7.04 6.48 10.36
C GLY A 127 -7.52 5.67 9.16
N PRO A 128 -6.66 5.48 8.15
CA PRO A 128 -7.00 4.74 6.93
C PRO A 128 -7.28 3.27 7.22
N VAL A 129 -8.19 2.68 6.46
CA VAL A 129 -8.47 1.24 6.50
C VAL A 129 -7.40 0.50 5.68
N PRO A 130 -6.64 -0.43 6.27
CA PRO A 130 -5.66 -1.22 5.53
C PRO A 130 -6.32 -2.07 4.44
N HIS A 131 -5.80 -2.00 3.23
CA HIS A 131 -6.34 -2.72 2.08
C HIS A 131 -5.30 -2.90 0.98
N VAL A 132 -5.56 -3.83 0.07
CA VAL A 132 -4.85 -3.93 -1.21
C VAL A 132 -5.79 -3.44 -2.30
N THR A 133 -5.40 -2.41 -3.02
CA THR A 133 -6.16 -1.91 -4.18
C THR A 133 -6.15 -2.97 -5.29
N LEU A 134 -7.32 -3.33 -5.77
CA LEU A 134 -7.51 -4.29 -6.86
C LEU A 134 -7.92 -3.62 -8.16
N ASP A 135 -8.85 -2.67 -8.07
CA ASP A 135 -9.43 -2.00 -9.23
C ASP A 135 -10.25 -0.76 -8.82
N ARG A 136 -10.95 -0.16 -9.77
CA ARG A 136 -11.90 0.93 -9.54
C ARG A 136 -13.17 0.66 -10.34
N LEU A 137 -14.35 0.88 -9.73
CA LEU A 137 -15.62 0.77 -10.44
C LEU A 137 -15.65 1.67 -11.68
N GLY A 138 -16.17 1.14 -12.77
CA GLY A 138 -16.29 1.81 -14.04
C GLY A 138 -17.31 1.11 -14.94
N PRO A 139 -17.49 1.56 -16.20
CA PRO A 139 -18.46 0.98 -17.10
C PRO A 139 -18.30 -0.53 -17.30
N ASP A 140 -17.06 -1.01 -17.32
CA ASP A 140 -16.70 -2.42 -17.57
C ASP A 140 -16.14 -3.12 -16.32
N VAL A 141 -16.12 -2.46 -15.16
CA VAL A 141 -15.57 -2.98 -13.91
C VAL A 141 -16.62 -2.92 -12.81
N THR A 142 -17.02 -4.08 -12.32
CA THR A 142 -17.92 -4.22 -11.15
C THR A 142 -17.20 -5.00 -10.05
N GLU A 143 -17.62 -4.83 -8.80
CA GLU A 143 -17.10 -5.64 -7.69
C GLU A 143 -17.28 -7.14 -7.94
N GLU A 144 -18.43 -7.54 -8.52
CA GLU A 144 -18.72 -8.94 -8.85
C GLU A 144 -17.73 -9.50 -9.87
N TRP A 145 -17.40 -8.72 -10.91
CA TRP A 145 -16.42 -9.13 -11.91
C TRP A 145 -15.03 -9.27 -11.27
N VAL A 146 -14.57 -8.29 -10.50
CA VAL A 146 -13.27 -8.39 -9.79
C VAL A 146 -13.26 -9.61 -8.86
N ARG A 147 -14.35 -9.86 -8.12
CA ARG A 147 -14.48 -11.03 -7.25
C ARG A 147 -14.41 -12.34 -8.03
N ALA A 148 -14.99 -12.40 -9.21
CA ALA A 148 -14.92 -13.60 -10.06
C ALA A 148 -13.49 -13.87 -10.54
N GLU A 149 -12.75 -12.82 -10.89
CA GLU A 149 -11.37 -12.92 -11.40
C GLU A 149 -10.36 -13.28 -10.31
N VAL A 150 -10.41 -12.62 -9.14
CA VAL A 150 -9.40 -12.79 -8.08
C VAL A 150 -9.87 -13.63 -6.89
N GLY A 151 -11.16 -13.98 -6.82
CA GLY A 151 -11.71 -14.69 -5.66
C GLY A 151 -11.09 -16.05 -5.40
N HIS A 152 -10.54 -16.70 -6.42
CA HIS A 152 -9.80 -17.97 -6.28
C HIS A 152 -8.45 -17.82 -5.54
N LEU A 153 -7.93 -16.58 -5.41
CA LEU A 153 -6.72 -16.24 -4.65
C LEU A 153 -7.03 -15.92 -3.18
N LEU A 154 -8.32 -15.78 -2.83
CA LEU A 154 -8.77 -15.42 -1.48
C LEU A 154 -9.57 -16.56 -0.83
N PRO A 155 -9.55 -16.73 0.50
CA PRO A 155 -8.71 -15.98 1.44
C PRO A 155 -7.24 -16.35 1.32
N ALA A 156 -6.35 -15.37 1.55
CA ALA A 156 -4.91 -15.57 1.50
C ALA A 156 -4.24 -15.10 2.78
N ARG A 157 -3.44 -15.96 3.41
CA ARG A 157 -2.63 -15.59 4.58
C ARG A 157 -1.33 -14.95 4.14
N LEU A 158 -0.97 -13.90 4.83
CA LEU A 158 0.21 -13.09 4.58
C LEU A 158 0.94 -12.83 5.90
N VAL A 159 2.26 -13.03 5.90
CA VAL A 159 3.11 -12.55 6.99
C VAL A 159 3.67 -11.19 6.58
N VAL A 160 3.32 -10.17 7.36
CA VAL A 160 3.93 -8.84 7.24
C VAL A 160 5.23 -8.86 8.03
N ASP A 161 6.34 -9.07 7.34
CA ASP A 161 7.68 -9.22 7.93
C ASP A 161 8.67 -8.14 7.44
N ARG A 162 8.23 -7.31 6.46
CA ARG A 162 9.04 -6.22 5.93
C ARG A 162 8.21 -5.04 5.48
N VAL A 163 8.85 -3.88 5.42
CA VAL A 163 8.33 -2.66 4.79
C VAL A 163 9.34 -2.19 3.76
N ASP A 164 8.85 -1.88 2.58
CA ASP A 164 9.63 -1.35 1.47
C ASP A 164 9.37 0.15 1.31
N LEU A 165 10.40 0.91 1.02
CA LEU A 165 10.29 2.27 0.52
C LEU A 165 10.22 2.21 -0.99
N GLN A 166 9.11 2.67 -1.55
CA GLN A 166 8.85 2.70 -2.96
C GLN A 166 8.68 4.14 -3.47
N TRP A 167 9.29 4.42 -4.60
CA TRP A 167 8.98 5.57 -5.42
C TRP A 167 7.94 5.18 -6.47
N TRP A 168 6.83 5.90 -6.49
CA TRP A 168 5.78 5.79 -7.50
C TRP A 168 5.80 7.03 -8.37
N GLY A 169 6.21 6.92 -9.61
CA GLY A 169 6.26 8.00 -10.60
C GLY A 169 6.31 7.45 -12.00
N ASN A 170 5.76 8.20 -12.96
CA ASN A 170 5.69 7.79 -14.36
C ASN A 170 7.07 7.36 -14.89
N ASP A 171 7.15 6.15 -15.46
CA ASP A 171 8.34 5.52 -16.03
C ASP A 171 9.53 5.35 -15.07
N THR A 172 9.33 5.61 -13.75
CA THR A 172 10.42 5.63 -12.77
C THR A 172 10.13 4.86 -11.48
N CYS A 173 9.03 4.08 -11.45
CA CYS A 173 8.68 3.26 -10.28
C CYS A 173 9.83 2.32 -9.89
N ARG A 174 10.25 2.35 -8.63
CA ARG A 174 11.33 1.51 -8.11
C ARG A 174 11.28 1.36 -6.60
N ARG A 175 11.85 0.29 -6.08
CA ARG A 175 12.11 0.13 -4.65
C ARG A 175 13.44 0.82 -4.30
N LEU A 176 13.43 1.69 -3.29
CA LEU A 176 14.61 2.44 -2.85
C LEU A 176 15.27 1.81 -1.62
N HIS A 177 14.48 1.23 -0.73
CA HIS A 177 14.97 0.61 0.51
C HIS A 177 14.02 -0.48 0.98
N SER A 178 14.50 -1.34 1.88
CA SER A 178 13.70 -2.40 2.51
C SER A 178 14.18 -2.65 3.93
N TRP A 179 13.26 -2.77 4.87
CA TRP A 179 13.55 -3.09 6.27
C TRP A 179 12.78 -4.35 6.69
N ARG A 180 13.42 -5.18 7.49
CA ARG A 180 12.73 -6.27 8.18
C ARG A 180 12.08 -5.76 9.46
N LEU A 181 10.91 -6.31 9.81
CA LEU A 181 10.29 -6.09 11.11
C LEU A 181 11.01 -6.91 12.18
N GLY A 182 11.25 -6.31 13.35
CA GLY A 182 11.86 -7.00 14.48
C GLY A 182 13.36 -7.33 14.31
N ALA A 183 14.05 -6.65 13.39
CA ALA A 183 15.46 -6.89 13.08
C ALA A 183 16.39 -5.81 13.64
#